data_9cb0bea75eda7914bc9a16b4900dc4bf
#
_entry.id   9cb0bea75eda7914bc9a16b4900dc4bf
#
_cell.length_a   1.000
_cell.length_b   1.000
_cell.length_c   1.000
_cell.angle_alpha   90.00
_cell.angle_beta   90.00
_cell.angle_gamma   90.00
#
_symmetry.space_group_name_H-M   'P 1'
#
loop_
_entity.id
_entity.type
_entity.pdbx_description
1 polymer ?
#
loop_
_entity_poly.entity_id
_entity_poly.type
_entity_poly.pdbx_seq_one_letter_code
_entity_poly.pdbx_strand_id
1 'polypeptide(L)'
;LFPYTTLFRSYRSPSEELDDVVWRIKRAHLMDGRAWNDLAVIAHDNATVRQFGERLRRDGVPVRYSSVTRPLRDEPFVQGLFALLELARLRNQAHERGLASLPMSLGGMSAFVRSRVSAVMGCPLISVGSGSDHEGRPARIASVEAAMNALGALSGVMGERDDEPSAALLHLTQAWDRLRGPVIAARDAAAVVTDDSLVAPDARGGDDVRFGIDALYLMLEFDDADAVLAAIQAVCGPDPHAQAFAHLWDLVRSIARGLPELPSREPQYALWLAWDSCKVASRWQREALNNTESGQAANDRLDTAMRLFDYASGSASADDLPGFFEQIRSMRIEADSLAKVAPIDQAVTLTTPAGAAGRHWPLVWLPALQQGVWPNLAARNTMFGGEDLADVMLYGVLAEDMGVDGDPRLESVLSAEQKSLLVAFTRAEERITVSAVYNDDLTPSDFLYGYLPEWFDRAAHADPARRDYAEVGQSDRFCGLDGTPRGLVAAARVTLAREPAGSPASRDAADALRLLA
;
A
#
# COMPACT_ATOMS: atom_id res chain seq x y z
N LEU A 1 -39.06 8.67 5.47
CA LEU A 1 -38.93 9.92 4.73
C LEU A 1 -37.60 10.55 5.14
N PHE A 2 -36.67 10.58 4.21
CA PHE A 2 -35.39 11.22 4.47
C PHE A 2 -35.53 12.72 4.29
N PRO A 3 -35.02 13.56 5.20
CA PRO A 3 -35.20 15.01 5.14
C PRO A 3 -34.35 15.72 4.09
N TYR A 4 -33.62 14.97 3.25
CA TYR A 4 -32.67 15.47 2.27
C TYR A 4 -33.06 15.07 0.83
N THR A 5 -32.50 15.78 -0.14
CA THR A 5 -32.69 15.47 -1.56
C THR A 5 -31.80 14.29 -1.96
N THR A 6 -32.41 13.23 -2.50
CA THR A 6 -31.67 12.10 -3.08
C THR A 6 -31.60 12.28 -4.60
N LEU A 7 -30.39 12.24 -5.14
CA LEU A 7 -30.14 12.27 -6.59
C LEU A 7 -29.48 10.94 -6.99
N PHE A 8 -30.05 10.30 -8.00
CA PHE A 8 -29.42 9.13 -8.61
C PHE A 8 -28.77 9.50 -9.95
N ARG A 9 -27.61 8.89 -10.25
CA ARG A 9 -26.88 9.08 -11.49
C ARG A 9 -26.35 7.75 -12.01
N SER A 10 -26.53 7.56 -13.31
CA SER A 10 -26.03 6.38 -14.02
C SER A 10 -24.95 6.77 -15.02
N TYR A 11 -23.92 5.97 -15.11
CA TYR A 11 -22.76 6.21 -15.97
C TYR A 11 -22.50 5.01 -16.87
N ARG A 12 -21.76 5.22 -17.97
CA ARG A 12 -21.40 4.15 -18.93
C ARG A 12 -20.17 3.37 -18.49
N SER A 13 -19.31 4.01 -17.71
CA SER A 13 -18.07 3.40 -17.25
C SER A 13 -17.67 3.88 -15.86
N PRO A 14 -16.88 3.08 -15.11
CA PRO A 14 -16.33 3.50 -13.82
C PRO A 14 -15.46 4.77 -13.90
N SER A 15 -14.79 4.98 -15.03
CA SER A 15 -13.98 6.20 -15.23
C SER A 15 -14.84 7.44 -15.38
N GLU A 16 -15.99 7.33 -16.06
CA GLU A 16 -16.94 8.43 -16.21
C GLU A 16 -17.59 8.78 -14.86
N GLU A 17 -17.96 7.76 -14.07
CA GLU A 17 -18.46 7.96 -12.72
C GLU A 17 -17.44 8.69 -11.83
N LEU A 18 -16.21 8.20 -11.83
CA LEU A 18 -15.11 8.79 -11.04
C LEU A 18 -14.87 10.25 -11.44
N ASP A 19 -14.80 10.54 -12.72
CA ASP A 19 -14.56 11.89 -13.26
C ASP A 19 -15.71 12.85 -12.88
N ASP A 20 -16.97 12.44 -13.01
CA ASP A 20 -18.12 13.29 -12.67
C ASP A 20 -18.25 13.52 -11.16
N VAL A 21 -18.07 12.51 -10.34
CA VAL A 21 -18.11 12.66 -8.87
C VAL A 21 -17.04 13.64 -8.41
N VAL A 22 -15.81 13.50 -8.90
CA VAL A 22 -14.71 14.41 -8.56
C VAL A 22 -14.99 15.83 -9.02
N TRP A 23 -15.51 15.99 -10.24
CA TRP A 23 -15.89 17.29 -10.76
C TRP A 23 -16.99 17.95 -9.90
N ARG A 24 -18.02 17.22 -9.50
CA ARG A 24 -19.11 17.74 -8.65
C ARG A 24 -18.64 18.15 -7.27
N ILE A 25 -17.73 17.40 -6.68
CA ILE A 25 -17.08 17.77 -5.42
C ILE A 25 -16.32 19.10 -5.58
N LYS A 26 -15.53 19.24 -6.65
CA LYS A 26 -14.82 20.49 -6.95
C LYS A 26 -15.79 21.65 -7.23
N ARG A 27 -16.85 21.39 -8.00
CA ARG A 27 -17.89 22.39 -8.27
C ARG A 27 -18.57 22.87 -6.98
N ALA A 28 -18.96 21.95 -6.11
CA ALA A 28 -19.58 22.29 -4.82
C ALA A 28 -18.72 23.25 -4.00
N HIS A 29 -17.41 23.06 -4.01
CA HIS A 29 -16.48 23.97 -3.32
C HIS A 29 -16.27 25.29 -4.09
N LEU A 30 -15.92 25.21 -5.37
CA LEU A 30 -15.48 26.36 -6.15
C LEU A 30 -16.62 27.28 -6.57
N MET A 31 -17.78 26.70 -6.91
CA MET A 31 -18.92 27.45 -7.45
C MET A 31 -20.01 27.70 -6.41
N ASP A 32 -20.28 26.69 -5.57
CA ASP A 32 -21.37 26.75 -4.59
C ASP A 32 -20.86 27.23 -3.21
N GLY A 33 -19.53 27.49 -3.06
CA GLY A 33 -18.90 28.03 -1.87
C GLY A 33 -18.91 27.09 -0.66
N ARG A 34 -19.09 25.77 -0.86
CA ARG A 34 -19.10 24.78 0.22
C ARG A 34 -17.71 24.59 0.81
N ALA A 35 -17.61 24.47 2.13
CA ALA A 35 -16.36 24.08 2.77
C ALA A 35 -16.01 22.63 2.42
N TRP A 36 -14.71 22.30 2.32
CA TRP A 36 -14.30 20.91 2.05
C TRP A 36 -14.80 19.94 3.13
N ASN A 37 -14.93 20.40 4.38
CA ASN A 37 -15.46 19.60 5.50
C ASN A 37 -16.95 19.27 5.37
N ASP A 38 -17.71 19.99 4.52
CA ASP A 38 -19.13 19.74 4.27
C ASP A 38 -19.37 18.57 3.30
N LEU A 39 -18.29 18.03 2.71
CA LEU A 39 -18.32 17.09 1.61
C LEU A 39 -17.78 15.73 2.05
N ALA A 40 -18.51 14.66 1.76
CA ALA A 40 -18.06 13.30 2.03
C ALA A 40 -18.33 12.33 0.86
N VAL A 41 -17.44 11.38 0.68
CA VAL A 41 -17.63 10.22 -0.18
C VAL A 41 -17.67 8.98 0.70
N ILE A 42 -18.75 8.22 0.61
CA ILE A 42 -18.93 6.97 1.35
C ILE A 42 -19.05 5.85 0.33
N ALA A 43 -18.11 4.91 0.33
CA ALA A 43 -18.16 3.76 -0.56
C ALA A 43 -18.18 2.45 0.24
N HIS A 44 -18.65 1.38 -0.40
CA HIS A 44 -18.82 0.08 0.26
C HIS A 44 -17.52 -0.43 0.88
N ASP A 45 -16.44 -0.34 0.14
CA ASP A 45 -15.15 -0.92 0.50
C ASP A 45 -13.99 0.09 0.44
N ASN A 46 -12.90 -0.28 1.09
CA ASN A 46 -11.70 0.53 1.19
C ASN A 46 -10.96 0.71 -0.15
N ALA A 47 -11.11 -0.23 -1.09
CA ALA A 47 -10.46 -0.11 -2.40
C ALA A 47 -11.11 0.99 -3.22
N THR A 48 -12.45 1.02 -3.24
CA THR A 48 -13.23 2.08 -3.88
C THR A 48 -12.97 3.44 -3.23
N VAL A 49 -12.96 3.52 -1.88
CA VAL A 49 -12.61 4.75 -1.16
C VAL A 49 -11.23 5.28 -1.56
N ARG A 50 -10.24 4.40 -1.66
CA ARG A 50 -8.88 4.79 -2.11
C ARG A 50 -8.86 5.31 -3.53
N GLN A 51 -9.55 4.64 -4.46
CA GLN A 51 -9.61 5.04 -5.87
C GLN A 51 -10.13 6.48 -6.02
N PHE A 52 -11.23 6.82 -5.33
CA PHE A 52 -11.77 8.18 -5.34
C PHE A 52 -10.82 9.16 -4.65
N GLY A 53 -10.20 8.77 -3.56
CA GLY A 53 -9.27 9.62 -2.83
C GLY A 53 -7.98 9.93 -3.59
N GLU A 54 -7.41 8.95 -4.25
CA GLU A 54 -6.23 9.15 -5.11
C GLU A 54 -6.54 10.09 -6.28
N ARG A 55 -7.74 9.97 -6.86
CA ARG A 55 -8.15 10.86 -7.93
C ARG A 55 -8.39 12.28 -7.44
N LEU A 56 -9.07 12.46 -6.30
CA LEU A 56 -9.27 13.79 -5.68
C LEU A 56 -7.93 14.44 -5.34
N ARG A 57 -6.98 13.70 -4.74
CA ARG A 57 -5.63 14.19 -4.43
C ARG A 57 -4.87 14.63 -5.69
N ARG A 58 -4.91 13.81 -6.74
CA ARG A 58 -4.28 14.14 -8.02
C ARG A 58 -4.82 15.45 -8.61
N ASP A 59 -6.08 15.75 -8.35
CA ASP A 59 -6.75 16.97 -8.77
C ASP A 59 -6.55 18.14 -7.78
N GLY A 60 -5.72 17.98 -6.74
CA GLY A 60 -5.39 19.02 -5.77
C GLY A 60 -6.46 19.24 -4.69
N VAL A 61 -7.43 18.32 -4.54
CA VAL A 61 -8.46 18.39 -3.50
C VAL A 61 -7.91 17.79 -2.20
N PRO A 62 -7.96 18.51 -1.07
CA PRO A 62 -7.55 17.97 0.22
C PRO A 62 -8.53 16.87 0.65
N VAL A 63 -8.01 15.70 1.02
CA VAL A 63 -8.81 14.55 1.42
C VAL A 63 -8.41 14.02 2.78
N ARG A 64 -9.40 13.58 3.55
CA ARG A 64 -9.25 12.92 4.84
C ARG A 64 -9.89 11.54 4.76
N TYR A 65 -9.14 10.49 5.09
CA TYR A 65 -9.69 9.16 5.26
C TYR A 65 -10.12 8.96 6.71
N SER A 66 -11.34 8.49 6.95
CA SER A 66 -11.82 8.26 8.32
C SER A 66 -11.74 6.80 8.75
N SER A 67 -11.47 5.87 7.85
CA SER A 67 -11.38 4.44 8.14
C SER A 67 -10.42 3.67 7.24
N VAL A 68 -9.82 4.33 6.24
CA VAL A 68 -8.98 3.68 5.24
C VAL A 68 -7.52 3.90 5.59
N THR A 69 -7.02 3.08 6.47
CA THR A 69 -5.58 2.95 6.65
C THR A 69 -5.16 1.61 6.07
N ARG A 70 -4.09 1.60 5.25
CA ARG A 70 -3.47 0.32 4.90
C ARG A 70 -3.15 -0.42 6.18
N PRO A 71 -3.34 -1.75 6.26
CA PRO A 71 -2.80 -2.53 7.35
C PRO A 71 -1.32 -2.21 7.55
N LEU A 72 -0.87 -2.09 8.79
CA LEU A 72 0.54 -1.78 9.08
C LEU A 72 1.51 -2.72 8.37
N ARG A 73 1.10 -3.99 8.17
CA ARG A 73 1.87 -4.99 7.43
C ARG A 73 2.12 -4.64 5.96
N ASP A 74 1.22 -3.86 5.33
CA ASP A 74 1.28 -3.51 3.91
C ASP A 74 1.93 -2.14 3.67
N GLU A 75 2.31 -1.43 4.74
CA GLU A 75 2.96 -0.13 4.67
C GLU A 75 4.46 -0.26 4.36
N PRO A 76 4.94 0.26 3.22
CA PRO A 76 6.32 0.06 2.79
C PRO A 76 7.35 0.52 3.82
N PHE A 77 7.11 1.65 4.51
CA PHE A 77 8.06 2.14 5.49
C PHE A 77 8.09 1.28 6.76
N VAL A 78 6.96 0.68 7.16
CA VAL A 78 6.89 -0.25 8.30
C VAL A 78 7.70 -1.51 8.00
N GLN A 79 7.53 -2.06 6.78
CA GLN A 79 8.33 -3.21 6.34
C GLN A 79 9.82 -2.87 6.23
N GLY A 80 10.16 -1.67 5.77
CA GLY A 80 11.55 -1.19 5.74
C GLY A 80 12.16 -1.03 7.14
N LEU A 81 11.39 -0.50 8.09
CA LEU A 81 11.82 -0.34 9.49
C LEU A 81 12.06 -1.71 10.15
N PHE A 82 11.14 -2.66 9.93
CA PHE A 82 11.31 -4.04 10.41
C PHE A 82 12.53 -4.70 9.77
N ALA A 83 12.73 -4.52 8.47
CA ALA A 83 13.87 -5.08 7.77
C ALA A 83 15.22 -4.55 8.32
N LEU A 84 15.33 -3.25 8.64
CA LEU A 84 16.51 -2.69 9.31
C LEU A 84 16.76 -3.33 10.67
N LEU A 85 15.71 -3.50 11.48
CA LEU A 85 15.82 -4.12 12.81
C LEU A 85 16.17 -5.61 12.71
N GLU A 86 15.62 -6.33 11.72
CA GLU A 86 15.93 -7.74 11.50
C GLU A 86 17.39 -7.94 11.06
N LEU A 87 17.92 -7.09 10.17
CA LEU A 87 19.33 -7.09 9.80
C LEU A 87 20.21 -6.77 11.02
N ALA A 88 19.94 -5.71 11.73
CA ALA A 88 20.71 -5.33 12.91
C ALA A 88 20.73 -6.43 13.99
N ARG A 89 19.62 -7.13 14.19
CA ARG A 89 19.54 -8.28 15.11
C ARG A 89 20.31 -9.49 14.61
N LEU A 90 20.21 -9.80 13.32
CA LEU A 90 20.96 -10.91 12.72
C LEU A 90 22.46 -10.71 12.90
N ARG A 91 22.95 -9.48 12.67
CA ARG A 91 24.33 -9.08 12.90
C ARG A 91 24.77 -9.32 14.34
N ASN A 92 23.97 -8.85 15.32
CA ASN A 92 24.28 -9.04 16.73
C ASN A 92 24.26 -10.51 17.14
N GLN A 93 23.31 -11.30 16.66
CA GLN A 93 23.25 -12.74 16.92
C GLN A 93 24.48 -13.47 16.37
N ALA A 94 24.95 -13.12 15.17
CA ALA A 94 26.18 -13.68 14.61
C ALA A 94 27.41 -13.28 15.41
N HIS A 95 27.44 -12.05 15.92
CA HIS A 95 28.54 -11.58 16.77
C HIS A 95 28.59 -12.29 18.15
N GLU A 96 27.42 -12.47 18.77
CA GLU A 96 27.32 -13.09 20.11
C GLU A 96 27.55 -14.61 20.11
N ARG A 97 26.98 -15.32 19.13
CA ARG A 97 26.91 -16.79 19.11
C ARG A 97 27.83 -17.42 18.07
N GLY A 98 28.39 -16.63 17.18
CA GLY A 98 29.11 -17.09 16.00
C GLY A 98 28.18 -17.44 14.84
N LEU A 99 28.65 -17.15 13.63
CA LEU A 99 27.87 -17.33 12.40
C LEU A 99 27.47 -18.82 12.17
N ALA A 100 28.32 -19.75 12.56
CA ALA A 100 28.04 -21.19 12.43
C ALA A 100 26.89 -21.69 13.31
N SER A 101 26.55 -20.98 14.38
CA SER A 101 25.48 -21.38 15.31
C SER A 101 24.10 -20.86 14.90
N LEU A 102 24.02 -20.06 13.84
CA LEU A 102 22.74 -19.59 13.32
C LEU A 102 21.96 -20.73 12.65
N PRO A 103 20.63 -20.79 12.80
CA PRO A 103 19.82 -21.91 12.31
C PRO A 103 19.61 -21.94 10.78
N MET A 104 20.23 -21.01 10.04
CA MET A 104 20.11 -20.90 8.58
C MET A 104 21.40 -21.30 7.88
N SER A 105 21.30 -21.90 6.69
CA SER A 105 22.45 -22.10 5.80
C SER A 105 23.00 -20.77 5.28
N LEU A 106 24.22 -20.74 4.76
CA LEU A 106 24.80 -19.52 4.16
C LEU A 106 23.93 -18.98 3.02
N GLY A 107 23.41 -19.85 2.14
CA GLY A 107 22.48 -19.46 1.10
C GLY A 107 21.15 -18.93 1.64
N GLY A 108 20.61 -19.54 2.70
CA GLY A 108 19.41 -19.07 3.37
C GLY A 108 19.61 -17.69 4.02
N MET A 109 20.74 -17.47 4.67
CA MET A 109 21.10 -16.16 5.23
C MET A 109 21.26 -15.09 4.14
N SER A 110 21.92 -15.43 3.02
CA SER A 110 22.02 -14.50 1.89
C SER A 110 20.66 -14.12 1.32
N ALA A 111 19.79 -15.09 1.08
CA ALA A 111 18.43 -14.83 0.59
C ALA A 111 17.63 -13.97 1.57
N PHE A 112 17.76 -14.22 2.89
CA PHE A 112 17.15 -13.40 3.93
C PHE A 112 17.68 -11.96 3.88
N VAL A 113 19.00 -11.77 3.93
CA VAL A 113 19.63 -10.44 3.89
C VAL A 113 19.20 -9.67 2.64
N ARG A 114 19.27 -10.30 1.48
CA ARG A 114 18.88 -9.71 0.20
C ARG A 114 17.41 -9.26 0.19
N SER A 115 16.51 -10.09 0.71
CA SER A 115 15.09 -9.75 0.84
C SER A 115 14.87 -8.51 1.73
N ARG A 116 15.58 -8.42 2.87
CA ARG A 116 15.47 -7.28 3.78
C ARG A 116 16.08 -6.02 3.19
N VAL A 117 17.23 -6.12 2.55
CA VAL A 117 17.84 -5.00 1.82
C VAL A 117 16.91 -4.47 0.73
N SER A 118 16.28 -5.35 -0.04
CA SER A 118 15.29 -4.96 -1.05
C SER A 118 14.10 -4.21 -0.44
N ALA A 119 13.58 -4.65 0.71
CA ALA A 119 12.50 -3.98 1.41
C ALA A 119 12.90 -2.57 1.89
N VAL A 120 14.13 -2.41 2.41
CA VAL A 120 14.64 -1.10 2.85
C VAL A 120 14.87 -0.17 1.67
N MET A 121 15.49 -0.65 0.59
CA MET A 121 15.75 0.16 -0.61
C MET A 121 14.46 0.52 -1.36
N GLY A 122 13.41 -0.29 -1.24
CA GLY A 122 12.08 -0.03 -1.81
C GLY A 122 11.20 0.90 -0.98
N CYS A 123 11.59 1.27 0.25
CA CYS A 123 10.78 2.08 1.15
C CYS A 123 11.25 3.55 1.22
N PRO A 124 10.42 4.48 1.74
CA PRO A 124 10.75 5.90 1.81
C PRO A 124 11.71 6.28 2.95
N LEU A 125 12.21 5.34 3.75
CA LEU A 125 13.19 5.61 4.82
C LEU A 125 14.52 6.12 4.27
N ILE A 126 14.94 5.57 3.13
CA ILE A 126 16.17 6.00 2.46
C ILE A 126 15.80 6.84 1.23
N SER A 127 16.29 8.08 1.18
CA SER A 127 16.13 8.95 0.01
C SER A 127 17.25 8.72 -0.98
N VAL A 128 16.91 8.51 -2.23
CA VAL A 128 17.83 8.52 -3.36
C VAL A 128 17.61 9.82 -4.10
N GLY A 129 18.49 10.82 -3.92
CA GLY A 129 18.53 12.10 -4.61
C GLY A 129 17.21 12.70 -5.15
N SER A 130 17.14 14.00 -5.41
CA SER A 130 15.94 14.73 -5.80
C SER A 130 15.45 14.42 -7.24
N GLY A 131 15.02 13.20 -7.48
CA GLY A 131 14.32 12.80 -8.70
C GLY A 131 13.02 12.13 -8.33
N SER A 132 11.89 12.66 -8.78
CA SER A 132 10.48 12.23 -8.64
C SER A 132 10.24 10.80 -8.11
N ASP A 133 10.26 10.64 -6.79
CA ASP A 133 10.08 9.36 -6.11
C ASP A 133 8.60 9.00 -5.92
N HIS A 134 7.81 9.01 -6.99
CA HIS A 134 6.37 8.70 -6.89
C HIS A 134 6.01 7.22 -6.92
N GLU A 135 6.99 6.32 -7.11
CA GLU A 135 6.70 4.89 -7.15
C GLU A 135 7.83 4.09 -6.49
N GLY A 136 7.51 3.43 -5.37
CA GLY A 136 8.39 2.44 -4.72
C GLY A 136 8.61 1.23 -5.62
N ARG A 137 9.60 1.28 -6.51
CA ARG A 137 9.93 0.20 -7.46
C ARG A 137 11.20 -0.54 -7.04
N PRO A 138 11.25 -1.88 -7.27
CA PRO A 138 12.44 -2.70 -7.07
C PRO A 138 13.65 -2.28 -7.93
N ALA A 139 13.49 -1.33 -8.84
CA ALA A 139 14.57 -0.78 -9.68
C ALA A 139 15.70 -0.07 -8.92
N ARG A 140 15.46 0.33 -7.65
CA ARG A 140 16.45 1.08 -6.85
C ARG A 140 17.69 0.27 -6.47
N ILE A 141 17.64 -1.04 -6.53
CA ILE A 141 18.78 -1.92 -6.19
C ILE A 141 19.46 -2.52 -7.43
N ALA A 142 18.83 -2.41 -8.61
CA ALA A 142 19.27 -3.11 -9.81
C ALA A 142 20.69 -2.73 -10.27
N SER A 143 21.07 -1.45 -10.19
CA SER A 143 22.42 -0.99 -10.54
C SER A 143 23.47 -1.53 -9.58
N VAL A 144 23.16 -1.58 -8.29
CA VAL A 144 24.04 -2.13 -7.24
C VAL A 144 24.21 -3.63 -7.42
N GLU A 145 23.13 -4.38 -7.64
CA GLU A 145 23.19 -5.82 -7.89
C GLU A 145 23.92 -6.14 -9.22
N ALA A 146 23.79 -5.31 -10.24
CA ALA A 146 24.57 -5.44 -11.47
C ALA A 146 26.07 -5.28 -11.20
N ALA A 147 26.47 -4.33 -10.37
CA ALA A 147 27.86 -4.15 -9.95
C ALA A 147 28.38 -5.34 -9.12
N MET A 148 27.57 -5.85 -8.20
CA MET A 148 27.90 -7.04 -7.40
C MET A 148 28.07 -8.29 -8.29
N ASN A 149 27.20 -8.46 -9.28
CA ASN A 149 27.33 -9.55 -10.25
C ASN A 149 28.59 -9.39 -11.13
N ALA A 150 28.94 -8.17 -11.51
CA ALA A 150 30.17 -7.91 -12.25
C ALA A 150 31.42 -8.26 -11.43
N LEU A 151 31.46 -7.93 -10.13
CA LEU A 151 32.55 -8.33 -9.22
C LEU A 151 32.67 -9.87 -9.11
N GLY A 152 31.52 -10.55 -8.99
CA GLY A 152 31.48 -12.03 -8.99
C GLY A 152 32.00 -12.64 -10.29
N ALA A 153 31.61 -12.09 -11.44
CA ALA A 153 32.04 -12.56 -12.74
C ALA A 153 33.57 -12.36 -12.96
N LEU A 154 34.08 -11.19 -12.52
CA LEU A 154 35.51 -10.89 -12.59
C LEU A 154 36.36 -11.89 -11.78
N SER A 155 35.89 -12.29 -10.59
CA SER A 155 36.61 -13.31 -9.79
C SER A 155 36.68 -14.67 -10.47
N GLY A 156 35.63 -15.07 -11.20
CA GLY A 156 35.61 -16.33 -11.96
C GLY A 156 36.60 -16.36 -13.12
N VAL A 157 36.75 -15.24 -13.83
CA VAL A 157 37.71 -15.13 -14.97
C VAL A 157 39.15 -15.14 -14.49
N MET A 158 39.42 -14.60 -13.30
CA MET A 158 40.77 -14.53 -12.73
C MET A 158 41.32 -15.90 -12.30
N GLY A 159 40.45 -16.89 -12.02
CA GLY A 159 40.88 -18.27 -11.76
C GLY A 159 41.37 -19.03 -12.99
N GLU A 160 41.14 -18.50 -14.21
CA GLU A 160 41.50 -19.13 -15.49
C GLU A 160 42.69 -18.49 -16.23
N ARG A 161 43.17 -17.32 -15.77
CA ARG A 161 44.28 -16.58 -16.38
C ARG A 161 45.36 -16.23 -15.38
N ASP A 162 46.60 -16.34 -15.77
CA ASP A 162 47.78 -15.90 -15.02
C ASP A 162 47.96 -14.38 -14.91
N ASP A 163 46.94 -13.59 -15.25
CA ASP A 163 46.97 -12.15 -15.11
C ASP A 163 46.82 -11.75 -13.62
N GLU A 164 47.65 -10.83 -13.15
CA GLU A 164 47.62 -10.33 -11.76
C GLU A 164 46.21 -9.80 -11.42
N PRO A 165 45.53 -10.43 -10.45
CA PRO A 165 44.24 -9.99 -10.02
C PRO A 165 44.30 -8.56 -9.43
N SER A 166 43.30 -7.75 -9.68
CA SER A 166 43.12 -6.49 -8.94
C SER A 166 43.25 -6.79 -7.45
N ALA A 167 44.20 -6.12 -6.75
CA ALA A 167 44.47 -6.36 -5.33
C ALA A 167 43.19 -6.26 -4.46
N ALA A 168 42.23 -5.41 -4.85
CA ALA A 168 40.94 -5.27 -4.19
C ALA A 168 40.07 -6.52 -4.31
N LEU A 169 40.02 -7.14 -5.52
CA LEU A 169 39.20 -8.33 -5.73
C LEU A 169 39.81 -9.56 -5.06
N LEU A 170 41.14 -9.66 -5.05
CA LEU A 170 41.84 -10.70 -4.31
C LEU A 170 41.60 -10.58 -2.80
N HIS A 171 41.60 -9.35 -2.26
CA HIS A 171 41.28 -9.10 -0.87
C HIS A 171 39.85 -9.55 -0.52
N LEU A 172 38.88 -9.25 -1.36
CA LEU A 172 37.48 -9.64 -1.15
C LEU A 172 37.28 -11.15 -1.19
N THR A 173 37.89 -11.85 -2.15
CA THR A 173 37.81 -13.32 -2.23
C THR A 173 38.45 -13.99 -1.02
N GLN A 174 39.60 -13.50 -0.56
CA GLN A 174 40.23 -13.98 0.68
C GLN A 174 39.43 -13.69 1.91
N ALA A 175 38.78 -12.51 2.00
CA ALA A 175 37.88 -12.16 3.11
C ALA A 175 36.67 -13.10 3.13
N TRP A 176 36.10 -13.41 1.97
CA TRP A 176 35.02 -14.39 1.87
C TRP A 176 35.44 -15.78 2.36
N ASP A 177 36.60 -16.27 1.92
CA ASP A 177 37.11 -17.59 2.37
C ASP A 177 37.36 -17.63 3.87
N ARG A 178 37.82 -16.53 4.47
CA ARG A 178 37.96 -16.41 5.94
C ARG A 178 36.62 -16.41 6.66
N LEU A 179 35.57 -15.81 6.08
CA LEU A 179 34.24 -15.76 6.70
C LEU A 179 33.54 -17.12 6.62
N ARG A 180 33.54 -17.77 5.45
CA ARG A 180 32.82 -19.03 5.23
C ARG A 180 33.52 -20.26 5.81
N GLY A 181 34.85 -20.29 5.84
CA GLY A 181 35.64 -21.46 6.23
C GLY A 181 35.26 -22.01 7.60
N PRO A 182 35.23 -21.21 8.68
CA PRO A 182 34.81 -21.65 10.02
C PRO A 182 33.37 -22.17 10.07
N VAL A 183 32.47 -21.62 9.26
CA VAL A 183 31.05 -22.03 9.21
C VAL A 183 30.94 -23.44 8.63
N ILE A 184 31.58 -23.67 7.50
CA ILE A 184 31.61 -24.96 6.82
C ILE A 184 32.25 -26.00 7.76
N ALA A 185 33.43 -25.71 8.32
CA ALA A 185 34.13 -26.63 9.22
C ALA A 185 33.31 -27.00 10.48
N ALA A 186 32.63 -26.03 11.10
CA ALA A 186 31.80 -26.28 12.26
C ALA A 186 30.59 -27.15 11.95
N ARG A 187 29.97 -26.97 10.79
CA ARG A 187 28.82 -27.76 10.35
C ARG A 187 29.19 -29.15 9.89
N ASP A 188 30.33 -29.30 9.23
CA ASP A 188 30.87 -30.61 8.87
C ASP A 188 31.20 -31.43 10.13
N ALA A 189 31.78 -30.79 11.15
CA ALA A 189 32.05 -31.43 12.42
C ALA A 189 30.76 -31.85 13.16
N ALA A 190 29.72 -31.02 13.12
CA ALA A 190 28.41 -31.34 13.70
C ALA A 190 27.73 -32.50 12.94
N ALA A 191 27.87 -32.58 11.63
CA ALA A 191 27.29 -33.63 10.80
C ALA A 191 27.95 -35.01 11.05
N VAL A 192 29.21 -35.04 11.41
CA VAL A 192 29.95 -36.28 11.76
C VAL A 192 29.47 -36.87 13.09
N VAL A 193 28.98 -36.03 14.01
CA VAL A 193 28.51 -36.48 15.34
C VAL A 193 27.08 -37.04 15.29
N THR A 194 26.27 -36.61 14.33
CA THR A 194 24.91 -37.11 14.09
C THR A 194 24.92 -38.11 12.95
N ASP A 195 25.35 -39.35 13.22
CA ASP A 195 25.25 -40.48 12.27
C ASP A 195 23.79 -41.00 12.20
N ASP A 196 22.87 -40.10 11.98
CA ASP A 196 21.46 -40.45 11.79
C ASP A 196 21.00 -39.94 10.41
N SER A 197 20.74 -40.90 9.54
CA SER A 197 20.39 -40.79 8.11
C SER A 197 19.09 -40.06 7.79
N LEU A 198 18.59 -39.21 8.69
CA LEU A 198 17.32 -38.49 8.60
C LEU A 198 17.47 -36.95 8.42
N VAL A 199 18.69 -36.42 8.30
CA VAL A 199 18.85 -34.99 7.96
C VAL A 199 18.68 -34.82 6.46
N ALA A 200 17.65 -34.08 6.07
CA ALA A 200 17.29 -33.81 4.68
C ALA A 200 18.52 -33.29 3.89
N PRO A 201 18.76 -33.79 2.66
CA PRO A 201 19.92 -33.40 1.83
C PRO A 201 20.00 -31.91 1.52
N ASP A 202 18.90 -31.18 1.62
CA ASP A 202 18.81 -29.74 1.33
C ASP A 202 19.60 -28.85 2.32
N ALA A 203 19.86 -29.30 3.55
CA ALA A 203 20.64 -28.53 4.51
C ALA A 203 22.14 -28.47 4.17
N ARG A 204 22.67 -29.45 3.42
CA ARG A 204 24.09 -29.53 3.03
C ARG A 204 24.40 -28.73 1.75
N GLY A 205 23.47 -28.64 0.80
CA GLY A 205 23.65 -27.90 -0.45
C GLY A 205 23.61 -26.37 -0.27
N GLY A 206 23.01 -25.88 0.81
CA GLY A 206 22.85 -24.46 1.05
C GLY A 206 24.08 -23.71 1.60
N ASP A 207 25.15 -24.43 1.98
CA ASP A 207 26.38 -23.83 2.49
C ASP A 207 27.49 -23.69 1.44
N ASP A 208 27.34 -24.30 0.27
CA ASP A 208 28.28 -24.14 -0.86
C ASP A 208 28.02 -22.83 -1.62
N VAL A 209 28.20 -21.70 -0.96
CA VAL A 209 28.10 -20.37 -1.55
C VAL A 209 29.46 -19.96 -2.10
N ARG A 210 29.55 -19.84 -3.42
CA ARG A 210 30.75 -19.33 -4.11
C ARG A 210 30.82 -17.81 -4.00
N PHE A 211 32.03 -17.26 -4.21
CA PHE A 211 32.17 -15.81 -4.29
C PHE A 211 31.30 -15.24 -5.42
N GLY A 212 30.43 -14.31 -5.08
CA GLY A 212 29.44 -13.70 -5.97
C GLY A 212 28.50 -12.81 -5.19
N ILE A 213 27.34 -12.50 -5.74
CA ILE A 213 26.36 -11.59 -5.13
C ILE A 213 25.95 -12.04 -3.71
N ASP A 214 25.71 -13.33 -3.51
CA ASP A 214 25.31 -13.87 -2.22
C ASP A 214 26.42 -13.77 -1.17
N ALA A 215 27.67 -14.03 -1.56
CA ALA A 215 28.83 -13.84 -0.73
C ALA A 215 29.01 -12.37 -0.33
N LEU A 216 28.83 -11.45 -1.27
CA LEU A 216 28.96 -10.01 -1.03
C LEU A 216 27.87 -9.51 -0.06
N TYR A 217 26.63 -10.00 -0.15
CA TYR A 217 25.61 -9.69 0.85
C TYR A 217 25.95 -10.19 2.24
N LEU A 218 26.50 -11.39 2.37
CA LEU A 218 26.94 -11.95 3.66
C LEU A 218 28.14 -11.20 4.22
N MET A 219 29.07 -10.78 3.38
CA MET A 219 30.21 -9.95 3.80
C MET A 219 29.73 -8.57 4.29
N LEU A 220 28.77 -7.93 3.61
CA LEU A 220 28.17 -6.66 4.05
C LEU A 220 27.50 -6.79 5.41
N GLU A 221 26.86 -7.93 5.67
CA GLU A 221 26.14 -8.15 6.92
C GLU A 221 27.07 -8.53 8.09
N PHE A 222 28.07 -9.41 7.88
CA PHE A 222 28.79 -10.05 8.96
C PHE A 222 30.28 -9.66 9.08
N ASP A 223 30.87 -9.12 8.02
CA ASP A 223 32.27 -8.69 7.99
C ASP A 223 32.38 -7.16 7.93
N ASP A 224 33.59 -6.65 7.71
CA ASP A 224 33.79 -5.24 7.44
C ASP A 224 33.22 -4.85 6.07
N ALA A 225 32.09 -4.16 6.07
CA ALA A 225 31.36 -3.76 4.88
C ALA A 225 32.14 -2.74 4.01
N ASP A 226 33.14 -2.06 4.55
CA ASP A 226 33.75 -0.90 3.89
C ASP A 226 34.52 -1.29 2.62
N ALA A 227 35.21 -2.43 2.63
CA ALA A 227 35.91 -2.94 1.43
C ALA A 227 34.94 -3.34 0.31
N VAL A 228 33.81 -3.98 0.66
CA VAL A 228 32.77 -4.37 -0.29
C VAL A 228 32.10 -3.14 -0.87
N LEU A 229 31.72 -2.17 -0.03
CA LEU A 229 31.11 -0.91 -0.45
C LEU A 229 32.05 -0.10 -1.36
N ALA A 230 33.34 -0.03 -1.04
CA ALA A 230 34.34 0.64 -1.88
C ALA A 230 34.44 -0.03 -3.27
N ALA A 231 34.43 -1.37 -3.34
CA ALA A 231 34.46 -2.09 -4.60
C ALA A 231 33.18 -1.86 -5.43
N ILE A 232 31.99 -1.89 -4.80
CA ILE A 232 30.72 -1.58 -5.46
C ILE A 232 30.76 -0.15 -6.00
N GLN A 233 31.18 0.83 -5.19
CA GLN A 233 31.29 2.23 -5.60
C GLN A 233 32.27 2.42 -6.76
N ALA A 234 33.38 1.69 -6.80
CA ALA A 234 34.32 1.74 -7.90
C ALA A 234 33.72 1.26 -9.22
N VAL A 235 32.82 0.26 -9.18
CA VAL A 235 32.12 -0.25 -10.36
C VAL A 235 30.93 0.64 -10.76
N CYS A 236 30.13 1.10 -9.80
CA CYS A 236 28.95 1.96 -10.07
C CYS A 236 29.31 3.38 -10.45
N GLY A 237 30.49 3.87 -10.02
CA GLY A 237 30.80 5.31 -10.10
C GLY A 237 29.90 6.16 -9.19
N PRO A 238 29.60 7.43 -9.57
CA PRO A 238 28.79 8.36 -8.76
C PRO A 238 27.28 8.04 -8.88
N ASP A 239 26.87 6.81 -8.60
CA ASP A 239 25.46 6.40 -8.62
C ASP A 239 24.78 6.76 -7.28
N PRO A 240 23.66 7.52 -7.29
CA PRO A 240 22.87 7.82 -6.08
C PRO A 240 22.34 6.57 -5.38
N HIS A 241 22.04 5.50 -6.12
CA HIS A 241 21.57 4.24 -5.54
C HIS A 241 22.67 3.51 -4.77
N ALA A 242 23.93 3.56 -5.26
CA ALA A 242 25.07 3.03 -4.53
C ALA A 242 25.36 3.80 -3.24
N GLN A 243 25.16 5.11 -3.23
CA GLN A 243 25.27 5.94 -2.03
C GLN A 243 24.16 5.60 -1.01
N ALA A 244 22.90 5.46 -1.49
CA ALA A 244 21.78 5.05 -0.65
C ALA A 244 21.98 3.64 -0.08
N PHE A 245 22.55 2.72 -0.86
CA PHE A 245 22.91 1.38 -0.42
C PHE A 245 24.00 1.39 0.66
N ALA A 246 25.04 2.23 0.51
CA ALA A 246 26.05 2.39 1.54
C ALA A 246 25.44 2.95 2.84
N HIS A 247 24.58 3.97 2.72
CA HIS A 247 23.88 4.53 3.87
C HIS A 247 23.00 3.51 4.61
N LEU A 248 22.35 2.57 3.88
CA LEU A 248 21.62 1.46 4.51
C LEU A 248 22.51 0.69 5.48
N TRP A 249 23.72 0.34 5.06
CA TRP A 249 24.64 -0.44 5.91
C TRP A 249 25.17 0.37 7.10
N ASP A 250 25.33 1.67 6.94
CA ASP A 250 25.62 2.57 8.07
C ASP A 250 24.48 2.56 9.10
N LEU A 251 23.22 2.60 8.63
CA LEU A 251 22.05 2.49 9.50
C LEU A 251 22.00 1.14 10.23
N VAL A 252 22.18 0.02 9.52
CA VAL A 252 22.20 -1.32 10.10
C VAL A 252 23.28 -1.41 11.20
N ARG A 253 24.49 -0.94 10.94
CA ARG A 253 25.60 -0.91 11.90
C ARG A 253 25.28 -0.02 13.12
N SER A 254 24.67 1.14 12.89
CA SER A 254 24.28 2.06 13.97
C SER A 254 23.21 1.46 14.86
N ILE A 255 22.15 0.88 14.26
CA ILE A 255 21.06 0.24 14.99
C ILE A 255 21.58 -0.98 15.75
N ALA A 256 22.43 -1.82 15.13
CA ALA A 256 23.01 -3.00 15.78
C ALA A 256 23.80 -2.63 17.04
N ARG A 257 24.57 -1.54 17.02
CA ARG A 257 25.29 -1.04 18.20
C ARG A 257 24.35 -0.54 19.30
N GLY A 258 23.24 0.10 18.94
CA GLY A 258 22.30 0.67 19.90
C GLY A 258 21.35 -0.36 20.52
N LEU A 259 21.05 -1.49 19.84
CA LEU A 259 20.11 -2.49 20.34
C LEU A 259 20.45 -3.06 21.74
N PRO A 260 21.71 -3.42 22.06
CA PRO A 260 22.06 -3.92 23.40
C PRO A 260 21.96 -2.86 24.51
N GLU A 261 21.98 -1.58 24.16
CA GLU A 261 21.94 -0.44 25.09
C GLU A 261 20.51 0.00 25.44
N LEU A 262 19.49 -0.64 24.85
CA LEU A 262 18.10 -0.28 25.09
C LEU A 262 17.69 -0.54 26.55
N PRO A 263 16.85 0.34 27.15
CA PRO A 263 16.42 0.23 28.54
C PRO A 263 15.47 -0.95 28.78
N SER A 264 14.80 -1.43 27.73
CA SER A 264 13.85 -2.54 27.79
C SER A 264 13.84 -3.32 26.47
N ARG A 265 13.38 -4.58 26.52
CA ARG A 265 13.16 -5.42 25.32
C ARG A 265 11.85 -5.16 24.61
N GLU A 266 11.01 -4.29 25.16
CA GLU A 266 9.74 -3.92 24.54
C GLU A 266 9.93 -3.35 23.12
N PRO A 267 9.08 -3.72 22.17
CA PRO A 267 9.23 -3.35 20.76
C PRO A 267 9.34 -1.86 20.50
N GLN A 268 8.66 -1.04 21.28
CA GLN A 268 8.64 0.42 21.14
C GLN A 268 10.04 1.04 21.19
N TYR A 269 10.94 0.55 22.05
CA TYR A 269 12.30 1.11 22.19
C TYR A 269 13.15 0.80 20.96
N ALA A 270 13.07 -0.44 20.45
CA ALA A 270 13.80 -0.83 19.24
C ALA A 270 13.26 -0.09 17.99
N LEU A 271 11.96 0.05 17.89
CA LEU A 271 11.32 0.84 16.81
C LEU A 271 11.74 2.29 16.86
N TRP A 272 11.77 2.89 18.06
CA TRP A 272 12.23 4.26 18.24
C TRP A 272 13.71 4.43 17.86
N LEU A 273 14.57 3.52 18.26
CA LEU A 273 15.99 3.54 17.88
C LEU A 273 16.16 3.53 16.35
N ALA A 274 15.46 2.62 15.66
CA ALA A 274 15.54 2.54 14.21
C ALA A 274 14.95 3.78 13.53
N TRP A 275 13.81 4.28 14.00
CA TRP A 275 13.18 5.50 13.51
C TRP A 275 14.08 6.72 13.67
N ASP A 276 14.64 6.93 14.87
CA ASP A 276 15.53 8.06 15.11
C ASP A 276 16.83 7.96 14.31
N SER A 277 17.37 6.74 14.13
CA SER A 277 18.56 6.52 13.30
C SER A 277 18.35 6.95 11.84
N CYS A 278 17.16 6.71 11.29
CA CYS A 278 16.83 7.08 9.90
C CYS A 278 16.72 8.61 9.68
N LYS A 279 16.54 9.41 10.75
CA LYS A 279 16.39 10.89 10.69
C LYS A 279 15.33 11.39 9.70
N VAL A 280 14.33 10.58 9.40
CA VAL A 280 13.28 10.91 8.40
C VAL A 280 12.20 11.84 8.95
N ALA A 281 11.97 11.84 10.27
CA ALA A 281 10.90 12.59 10.91
C ALA A 281 10.92 14.08 10.54
N SER A 282 12.06 14.74 10.68
CA SER A 282 12.21 16.18 10.37
C SER A 282 12.05 16.50 8.88
N ARG A 283 12.40 15.55 8.00
CA ARG A 283 12.18 15.69 6.56
C ARG A 283 10.70 15.61 6.23
N TRP A 284 10.03 14.55 6.66
CA TRP A 284 8.61 14.35 6.41
C TRP A 284 7.75 15.44 7.06
N GLN A 285 8.12 15.90 8.25
CA GLN A 285 7.42 17.01 8.89
C GLN A 285 7.50 18.32 8.05
N ARG A 286 8.66 18.63 7.49
CA ARG A 286 8.80 19.78 6.59
C ARG A 286 8.06 19.60 5.27
N GLU A 287 8.08 18.38 4.70
CA GLU A 287 7.33 18.06 3.50
C GLU A 287 5.82 18.13 3.74
N ALA A 288 5.33 17.64 4.87
CA ALA A 288 3.92 17.65 5.25
C ALA A 288 3.32 19.06 5.39
N LEU A 289 4.15 20.07 5.70
CA LEU A 289 3.73 21.48 5.75
C LEU A 289 3.51 22.08 4.35
N ASN A 290 3.99 21.44 3.30
CA ASN A 290 3.75 21.88 1.93
C ASN A 290 2.43 21.29 1.41
N ASN A 291 1.59 22.12 0.82
CA ASN A 291 0.32 21.68 0.22
C ASN A 291 0.55 21.06 -1.18
N THR A 292 1.39 20.02 -1.23
CA THR A 292 1.75 19.26 -2.44
C THR A 292 1.40 17.78 -2.26
N GLU A 293 1.37 17.03 -3.34
CA GLU A 293 1.15 15.57 -3.29
C GLU A 293 2.20 14.87 -2.42
N SER A 294 3.47 15.28 -2.53
CA SER A 294 4.55 14.77 -1.67
C SER A 294 4.36 15.14 -0.21
N GLY A 295 3.81 16.32 0.08
CA GLY A 295 3.47 16.77 1.43
C GLY A 295 2.37 15.93 2.06
N GLN A 296 1.34 15.62 1.29
CA GLN A 296 0.25 14.73 1.75
C GLN A 296 0.77 13.31 2.00
N ALA A 297 1.60 12.77 1.10
CA ALA A 297 2.22 11.46 1.31
C ALA A 297 3.15 11.43 2.53
N ALA A 298 3.84 12.53 2.84
CA ALA A 298 4.65 12.66 4.06
C ALA A 298 3.78 12.68 5.32
N ASN A 299 2.64 13.37 5.28
CA ASN A 299 1.67 13.38 6.39
C ASN A 299 1.11 11.97 6.64
N ASP A 300 0.68 11.26 5.59
CA ASP A 300 0.18 9.89 5.70
C ASP A 300 1.23 8.93 6.34
N ARG A 301 2.53 9.13 6.01
CA ARG A 301 3.62 8.36 6.61
C ARG A 301 3.81 8.68 8.09
N LEU A 302 3.69 9.94 8.50
CA LEU A 302 3.75 10.35 9.90
C LEU A 302 2.57 9.78 10.70
N ASP A 303 1.36 9.81 10.15
CA ASP A 303 0.18 9.21 10.78
C ASP A 303 0.34 7.69 10.94
N THR A 304 0.88 7.01 9.94
CA THR A 304 1.19 5.59 10.02
C THR A 304 2.28 5.30 11.05
N ALA A 305 3.29 6.17 11.17
CA ALA A 305 4.31 6.04 12.22
C ALA A 305 3.69 6.16 13.62
N MET A 306 2.83 7.15 13.84
CA MET A 306 2.12 7.30 15.11
C MET A 306 1.31 6.05 15.45
N ARG A 307 0.56 5.51 14.49
CA ARG A 307 -0.20 4.27 14.67
C ARG A 307 0.68 3.08 15.03
N LEU A 308 1.83 2.93 14.37
CA LEU A 308 2.79 1.87 14.67
C LEU A 308 3.31 1.98 16.11
N PHE A 309 3.66 3.19 16.56
CA PHE A 309 4.16 3.43 17.91
C PHE A 309 3.07 3.27 18.97
N ASP A 310 1.85 3.76 18.72
CA ASP A 310 0.71 3.56 19.62
C ASP A 310 0.42 2.06 19.80
N TYR A 311 0.47 1.29 18.70
CA TYR A 311 0.28 -0.15 18.76
C TYR A 311 1.41 -0.85 19.51
N ALA A 312 2.67 -0.43 19.32
CA ALA A 312 3.83 -1.00 19.99
C ALA A 312 3.86 -0.68 21.51
N SER A 313 3.26 0.44 21.92
CA SER A 313 3.14 0.84 23.34
C SER A 313 1.89 0.31 24.03
N GLY A 314 0.95 -0.28 23.27
CA GLY A 314 -0.32 -0.79 23.78
C GLY A 314 -0.17 -2.10 24.55
N SER A 315 -1.11 -2.37 25.46
CA SER A 315 -1.13 -3.59 26.29
C SER A 315 -1.33 -4.90 25.51
N ALA A 316 -1.72 -4.83 24.25
CA ALA A 316 -1.88 -5.97 23.34
C ALA A 316 -0.63 -6.26 22.51
N SER A 317 0.44 -5.48 22.68
CA SER A 317 1.71 -5.68 21.99
C SER A 317 2.41 -6.93 22.53
N ALA A 318 3.13 -7.64 21.65
CA ALA A 318 4.00 -8.73 22.08
C ALA A 318 5.15 -8.22 22.95
N ASP A 319 5.64 -9.05 23.87
CA ASP A 319 6.68 -8.69 24.84
C ASP A 319 8.08 -8.56 24.22
N ASP A 320 8.25 -9.08 23.00
CA ASP A 320 9.52 -9.03 22.30
C ASP A 320 9.37 -8.61 20.84
N LEU A 321 10.48 -8.17 20.25
CA LEU A 321 10.50 -7.66 18.89
C LEU A 321 10.12 -8.69 17.80
N PRO A 322 10.58 -9.98 17.84
CA PRO A 322 10.13 -10.98 16.88
C PRO A 322 8.64 -11.27 16.94
N GLY A 323 8.10 -11.44 18.14
CA GLY A 323 6.67 -11.65 18.36
C GLY A 323 5.85 -10.46 17.84
N PHE A 324 6.34 -9.26 18.05
CA PHE A 324 5.72 -8.05 17.52
C PHE A 324 5.69 -8.02 15.97
N PHE A 325 6.81 -8.37 15.32
CA PHE A 325 6.85 -8.44 13.87
C PHE A 325 5.85 -9.46 13.31
N GLU A 326 5.78 -10.64 13.94
CA GLU A 326 4.85 -11.69 13.54
C GLU A 326 3.40 -11.25 13.78
N GLN A 327 3.14 -10.59 14.90
CA GLN A 327 1.84 -10.03 15.23
C GLN A 327 1.38 -9.02 14.17
N ILE A 328 2.23 -8.07 13.77
CA ILE A 328 1.89 -7.10 12.70
C ILE A 328 1.72 -7.80 11.35
N ARG A 329 2.58 -8.77 11.00
CA ARG A 329 2.49 -9.50 9.73
C ARG A 329 1.24 -10.38 9.62
N SER A 330 0.80 -10.95 10.73
CA SER A 330 -0.41 -11.78 10.80
C SER A 330 -1.71 -10.99 10.84
N MET A 331 -1.65 -9.67 11.08
CA MET A 331 -2.82 -8.83 11.09
C MET A 331 -3.54 -8.87 9.75
N ARG A 332 -4.75 -9.43 9.75
CA ARG A 332 -5.66 -9.44 8.58
C ARG A 332 -6.69 -8.32 8.63
N ILE A 333 -6.93 -7.76 9.80
CA ILE A 333 -7.94 -6.74 10.06
C ILE A 333 -7.21 -5.40 10.22
N GLU A 334 -7.73 -4.37 9.59
CA GLU A 334 -7.31 -2.99 9.84
C GLU A 334 -7.49 -2.73 11.34
N ALA A 335 -6.39 -2.46 12.03
CA ALA A 335 -6.51 -1.97 13.39
C ALA A 335 -7.24 -0.63 13.31
N ASP A 336 -8.46 -0.57 13.85
CA ASP A 336 -9.16 0.68 14.12
C ASP A 336 -8.30 1.49 15.09
N SER A 337 -7.34 2.22 14.51
CA SER A 337 -6.56 3.12 15.33
C SER A 337 -7.40 4.35 15.58
N LEU A 338 -7.75 4.53 16.82
CA LEU A 338 -8.21 5.81 17.39
C LEU A 338 -7.08 6.87 17.40
N ALA A 339 -5.99 6.64 16.67
CA ALA A 339 -4.94 7.62 16.50
C ALA A 339 -5.58 8.88 15.94
N LYS A 340 -5.58 9.94 16.72
CA LYS A 340 -6.07 11.26 16.32
C LYS A 340 -5.14 11.73 15.21
N VAL A 341 -5.56 11.52 13.96
CA VAL A 341 -4.95 12.12 12.79
C VAL A 341 -4.86 13.62 13.04
N ALA A 342 -3.68 14.20 12.82
CA ALA A 342 -3.53 15.66 12.92
C ALA A 342 -4.61 16.32 12.05
N PRO A 343 -5.40 17.27 12.57
CA PRO A 343 -6.54 17.80 11.85
C PRO A 343 -6.05 18.56 10.61
N ILE A 344 -6.37 18.03 9.43
CA ILE A 344 -6.39 18.84 8.22
C ILE A 344 -7.63 19.71 8.38
N ASP A 345 -7.46 21.01 8.53
CA ASP A 345 -8.55 21.94 8.87
C ASP A 345 -9.70 21.89 7.86
N GLN A 346 -9.41 21.66 6.59
CA GLN A 346 -10.39 21.61 5.51
C GLN A 346 -10.08 20.45 4.58
N ALA A 347 -10.92 19.42 4.55
CA ALA A 347 -10.75 18.26 3.66
C ALA A 347 -12.06 17.53 3.39
N VAL A 348 -12.19 16.97 2.18
CA VAL A 348 -13.26 16.03 1.84
C VAL A 348 -13.05 14.74 2.62
N THR A 349 -14.09 14.27 3.30
CA THR A 349 -14.01 13.00 4.03
C THR A 349 -14.31 11.83 3.11
N LEU A 350 -13.39 10.86 3.08
CA LEU A 350 -13.57 9.58 2.39
C LEU A 350 -13.66 8.47 3.44
N THR A 351 -14.71 7.65 3.35
CA THR A 351 -14.98 6.66 4.39
C THR A 351 -15.83 5.51 3.88
N THR A 352 -15.91 4.45 4.69
CA THR A 352 -16.89 3.38 4.55
C THR A 352 -18.11 3.63 5.45
N PRO A 353 -19.24 2.90 5.30
CA PRO A 353 -20.38 3.04 6.18
C PRO A 353 -20.04 2.88 7.66
N ALA A 354 -19.17 1.91 7.98
CA ALA A 354 -18.71 1.70 9.36
C ALA A 354 -17.96 2.93 9.90
N GLY A 355 -17.04 3.51 9.12
CA GLY A 355 -16.32 4.72 9.51
C GLY A 355 -17.16 6.00 9.49
N ALA A 356 -18.30 5.99 8.79
CA ALA A 356 -19.28 7.08 8.78
C ALA A 356 -20.24 7.06 9.98
N ALA A 357 -20.27 5.99 10.76
CA ALA A 357 -21.18 5.85 11.88
C ALA A 357 -21.04 7.02 12.88
N GLY A 358 -22.14 7.60 13.26
CA GLY A 358 -22.18 8.74 14.21
C GLY A 358 -21.72 10.09 13.63
N ARG A 359 -21.40 10.18 12.34
CA ARG A 359 -21.01 11.43 11.66
C ARG A 359 -22.07 11.84 10.64
N HIS A 360 -22.10 13.13 10.30
CA HIS A 360 -23.01 13.68 9.28
C HIS A 360 -22.28 14.75 8.46
N TRP A 361 -22.73 14.90 7.21
CA TRP A 361 -22.20 15.90 6.28
C TRP A 361 -23.33 16.52 5.46
N PRO A 362 -23.27 17.80 5.16
CA PRO A 362 -24.26 18.44 4.30
C PRO A 362 -24.43 17.74 2.95
N LEU A 363 -23.32 17.39 2.28
CA LEU A 363 -23.33 16.74 0.97
C LEU A 363 -22.56 15.42 1.01
N VAL A 364 -23.25 14.35 0.60
CA VAL A 364 -22.67 13.00 0.57
C VAL A 364 -22.77 12.41 -0.82
N TRP A 365 -21.70 11.78 -1.30
CA TRP A 365 -21.67 10.95 -2.50
C TRP A 365 -21.53 9.48 -2.12
N LEU A 366 -22.40 8.64 -2.69
CA LEU A 366 -22.35 7.17 -2.62
C LEU A 366 -22.06 6.62 -4.01
N PRO A 367 -20.79 6.54 -4.43
CA PRO A 367 -20.43 5.99 -5.72
C PRO A 367 -20.37 4.47 -5.70
N ALA A 368 -20.33 3.89 -6.91
CA ALA A 368 -20.16 2.45 -7.14
C ALA A 368 -21.22 1.59 -6.44
N LEU A 369 -22.49 2.06 -6.41
CA LEU A 369 -23.58 1.26 -5.86
C LEU A 369 -23.99 0.18 -6.90
N GLN A 370 -23.14 -0.82 -7.02
CA GLN A 370 -23.10 -1.80 -8.08
C GLN A 370 -23.52 -3.18 -7.61
N GLN A 371 -24.23 -3.93 -8.44
CA GLN A 371 -24.55 -5.32 -8.14
C GLN A 371 -23.25 -6.14 -8.01
N GLY A 372 -23.14 -6.96 -6.96
CA GLY A 372 -21.95 -7.72 -6.64
C GLY A 372 -20.84 -6.95 -5.89
N VAL A 373 -20.98 -5.61 -5.79
CA VAL A 373 -20.14 -4.76 -4.92
C VAL A 373 -20.94 -4.36 -3.68
N TRP A 374 -22.17 -3.90 -3.87
CA TRP A 374 -23.11 -3.59 -2.82
C TRP A 374 -24.53 -4.03 -3.21
N PRO A 375 -25.04 -5.17 -2.78
CA PRO A 375 -24.49 -6.08 -1.75
C PRO A 375 -23.31 -6.93 -2.23
N ASN A 376 -22.37 -7.16 -1.32
CA ASN A 376 -21.33 -8.16 -1.51
C ASN A 376 -21.79 -9.48 -0.86
N LEU A 377 -22.34 -10.35 -1.69
CA LEU A 377 -22.85 -11.66 -1.27
C LEU A 377 -21.80 -12.78 -1.38
N ALA A 378 -20.54 -12.46 -1.63
CA ALA A 378 -19.47 -13.44 -1.68
C ALA A 378 -19.34 -14.16 -0.33
N ALA A 379 -19.30 -15.49 -0.37
CA ALA A 379 -19.09 -16.31 0.81
C ALA A 379 -17.79 -15.88 1.51
N ARG A 380 -17.89 -15.51 2.77
CA ARG A 380 -16.72 -15.22 3.61
C ARG A 380 -16.17 -16.56 4.05
N ASN A 381 -15.15 -17.07 3.35
CA ASN A 381 -14.44 -18.28 3.76
C ASN A 381 -13.79 -18.04 5.14
N THR A 382 -14.42 -18.48 6.19
CA THR A 382 -13.84 -18.52 7.52
C THR A 382 -12.88 -19.68 7.64
N MET A 383 -11.72 -19.43 8.24
CA MET A 383 -10.72 -20.46 8.47
C MET A 383 -11.33 -21.53 9.41
N PHE A 384 -11.21 -22.80 9.03
CA PHE A 384 -11.70 -23.97 9.80
C PHE A 384 -13.24 -24.10 9.95
N GLY A 385 -14.03 -23.60 9.02
CA GLY A 385 -15.50 -23.77 9.10
C GLY A 385 -16.12 -23.07 10.32
N GLY A 386 -15.59 -21.91 10.72
CA GLY A 386 -16.11 -21.17 11.87
C GLY A 386 -17.57 -20.73 11.70
N GLU A 387 -18.04 -20.64 10.46
CA GLU A 387 -19.45 -20.41 10.15
C GLU A 387 -20.31 -21.63 10.47
N ASP A 388 -19.81 -22.83 10.15
CA ASP A 388 -20.49 -24.08 10.47
C ASP A 388 -20.61 -24.29 11.98
N LEU A 389 -19.56 -23.94 12.73
CA LEU A 389 -19.59 -23.96 14.19
C LEU A 389 -20.59 -22.95 14.75
N ALA A 390 -20.65 -21.75 14.18
CA ALA A 390 -21.61 -20.74 14.60
C ALA A 390 -23.05 -21.18 14.34
N ASP A 391 -23.33 -21.82 13.21
CA ASP A 391 -24.64 -22.36 12.88
C ASP A 391 -25.07 -23.46 13.87
N VAL A 392 -24.17 -24.41 14.15
CA VAL A 392 -24.44 -25.43 15.15
C VAL A 392 -24.66 -24.84 16.53
N MET A 393 -23.95 -23.80 16.91
CA MET A 393 -24.14 -23.11 18.20
C MET A 393 -25.45 -22.29 18.26
N LEU A 394 -25.84 -21.66 17.16
CA LEU A 394 -27.04 -20.81 17.11
C LEU A 394 -28.33 -21.59 16.83
N TYR A 395 -28.25 -22.58 15.97
CA TYR A 395 -29.41 -23.28 15.43
C TYR A 395 -29.45 -24.78 15.81
N GLY A 396 -28.35 -25.30 16.37
CA GLY A 396 -28.23 -26.74 16.74
C GLY A 396 -27.95 -27.68 15.58
N VAL A 397 -27.96 -27.18 14.34
CA VAL A 397 -27.74 -27.93 13.10
C VAL A 397 -26.98 -27.06 12.10
N LEU A 398 -26.36 -27.67 11.09
CA LEU A 398 -25.76 -26.94 9.97
C LEU A 398 -26.87 -26.24 9.16
N ALA A 399 -26.56 -25.06 8.61
CA ALA A 399 -27.51 -24.31 7.79
C ALA A 399 -28.03 -25.12 6.58
N GLU A 400 -27.16 -25.95 6.01
CA GLU A 400 -27.50 -26.85 4.89
C GLU A 400 -28.55 -27.90 5.25
N ASP A 401 -28.64 -28.29 6.52
CA ASP A 401 -29.55 -29.32 7.02
C ASP A 401 -30.90 -28.76 7.52
N MET A 402 -31.08 -27.45 7.54
CA MET A 402 -32.27 -26.81 8.11
C MET A 402 -33.56 -27.00 7.27
N GLY A 403 -33.46 -27.42 6.02
CA GLY A 403 -34.63 -27.71 5.16
C GLY A 403 -35.55 -26.50 4.92
N VAL A 404 -35.07 -25.30 5.14
CA VAL A 404 -35.80 -24.05 4.92
C VAL A 404 -35.63 -23.62 3.48
N ASP A 405 -36.71 -23.15 2.83
CA ASP A 405 -36.63 -22.52 1.51
C ASP A 405 -35.85 -21.21 1.65
N GLY A 406 -34.52 -21.24 1.42
CA GLY A 406 -33.60 -20.12 1.50
C GLY A 406 -32.34 -20.46 2.32
N ASP A 407 -31.21 -19.86 1.95
CA ASP A 407 -29.96 -19.96 2.70
C ASP A 407 -29.95 -18.89 3.82
N PRO A 408 -30.06 -19.27 5.11
CA PRO A 408 -30.12 -18.32 6.23
C PRO A 408 -28.83 -17.51 6.37
N ARG A 409 -27.69 -18.00 5.88
CA ARG A 409 -26.44 -17.25 5.82
C ARG A 409 -26.55 -16.11 4.80
N LEU A 410 -27.11 -16.40 3.64
CA LEU A 410 -27.33 -15.40 2.60
C LEU A 410 -28.28 -14.30 3.11
N GLU A 411 -29.37 -14.65 3.81
CA GLU A 411 -30.28 -13.70 4.42
C GLU A 411 -29.60 -12.83 5.48
N SER A 412 -28.74 -13.42 6.31
CA SER A 412 -27.96 -12.70 7.32
C SER A 412 -27.00 -11.69 6.67
N VAL A 413 -26.25 -12.12 5.64
CA VAL A 413 -25.33 -11.24 4.89
C VAL A 413 -26.12 -10.14 4.20
N LEU A 414 -27.23 -10.46 3.55
CA LEU A 414 -28.07 -9.48 2.87
C LEU A 414 -28.61 -8.42 3.86
N SER A 415 -29.08 -8.87 5.04
CA SER A 415 -29.53 -7.96 6.11
C SER A 415 -28.40 -7.05 6.61
N ALA A 416 -27.18 -7.56 6.75
CA ALA A 416 -26.01 -6.77 7.14
C ALA A 416 -25.65 -5.74 6.07
N GLU A 417 -25.68 -6.11 4.81
CA GLU A 417 -25.44 -5.21 3.67
C GLU A 417 -26.51 -4.11 3.56
N GLN A 418 -27.78 -4.45 3.79
CA GLN A 418 -28.88 -3.47 3.84
C GLN A 418 -28.68 -2.46 4.98
N LYS A 419 -28.32 -2.94 6.18
CA LYS A 419 -28.02 -2.07 7.34
C LYS A 419 -26.84 -1.15 7.05
N SER A 420 -25.79 -1.68 6.42
CA SER A 420 -24.63 -0.91 6.00
C SER A 420 -25.03 0.22 5.03
N LEU A 421 -25.85 -0.10 4.02
CA LEU A 421 -26.37 0.90 3.09
C LEU A 421 -27.23 1.94 3.79
N LEU A 422 -28.11 1.52 4.70
CA LEU A 422 -28.96 2.44 5.46
C LEU A 422 -28.11 3.40 6.30
N VAL A 423 -27.03 2.91 6.93
CA VAL A 423 -26.07 3.79 7.63
C VAL A 423 -25.53 4.83 6.68
N ALA A 424 -25.06 4.45 5.48
CA ALA A 424 -24.52 5.40 4.52
C ALA A 424 -25.55 6.43 4.05
N PHE A 425 -26.77 6.00 3.74
CA PHE A 425 -27.86 6.88 3.32
C PHE A 425 -28.23 7.91 4.38
N THR A 426 -28.16 7.57 5.64
CA THR A 426 -28.55 8.46 6.75
C THR A 426 -27.46 9.46 7.14
N ARG A 427 -26.34 9.52 6.44
CA ARG A 427 -25.23 10.44 6.77
C ARG A 427 -25.35 11.83 6.15
N ALA A 428 -26.20 12.00 5.14
CA ALA A 428 -26.42 13.29 4.50
C ALA A 428 -27.40 14.15 5.31
N GLU A 429 -27.11 15.43 5.43
CA GLU A 429 -28.00 16.42 6.05
C GLU A 429 -28.86 17.13 5.00
N GLU A 430 -28.27 17.51 3.87
CA GLU A 430 -28.96 18.28 2.83
C GLU A 430 -29.20 17.47 1.54
N ARG A 431 -28.15 16.79 1.06
CA ARG A 431 -28.22 16.07 -0.22
C ARG A 431 -27.33 14.86 -0.23
N ILE A 432 -27.88 13.77 -0.76
CA ILE A 432 -27.13 12.57 -1.10
C ILE A 432 -27.16 12.37 -2.63
N THR A 433 -26.01 12.10 -3.21
CA THR A 433 -25.88 11.72 -4.61
C THR A 433 -25.42 10.28 -4.68
N VAL A 434 -26.27 9.44 -5.22
CA VAL A 434 -26.00 8.01 -5.41
C VAL A 434 -25.63 7.78 -6.85
N SER A 435 -24.60 6.98 -7.11
CA SER A 435 -24.19 6.69 -8.48
C SER A 435 -23.84 5.22 -8.69
N ALA A 436 -24.05 4.78 -9.93
CA ALA A 436 -23.73 3.44 -10.39
C ALA A 436 -23.39 3.46 -11.89
N VAL A 437 -22.69 2.45 -12.33
CA VAL A 437 -22.41 2.21 -13.75
C VAL A 437 -23.46 1.26 -14.31
N TYR A 438 -23.96 1.57 -15.51
CA TYR A 438 -24.87 0.73 -16.23
C TYR A 438 -24.41 0.54 -17.68
N ASN A 439 -23.96 -0.67 -17.98
CA ASN A 439 -23.51 -1.08 -19.32
C ASN A 439 -23.80 -2.58 -19.52
N ASP A 440 -23.21 -3.18 -20.53
CA ASP A 440 -23.45 -4.60 -20.85
C ASP A 440 -22.87 -5.55 -19.78
N ASP A 441 -21.82 -5.12 -19.04
CA ASP A 441 -21.12 -5.93 -18.02
C ASP A 441 -21.52 -5.58 -16.59
N LEU A 442 -21.97 -4.35 -16.34
CA LEU A 442 -22.20 -3.81 -15.01
C LEU A 442 -23.64 -3.30 -14.87
N THR A 443 -24.30 -3.70 -13.77
CA THR A 443 -25.66 -3.27 -13.44
C THR A 443 -25.69 -2.60 -12.06
N PRO A 444 -26.54 -1.56 -11.88
CA PRO A 444 -26.76 -0.96 -10.57
C PRO A 444 -27.25 -1.99 -9.55
N SER A 445 -26.97 -1.73 -8.28
CA SER A 445 -27.41 -2.57 -7.18
C SER A 445 -28.93 -2.74 -7.12
N ASP A 446 -29.38 -3.94 -6.83
CA ASP A 446 -30.80 -4.23 -6.59
C ASP A 446 -31.38 -3.42 -5.41
N PHE A 447 -30.56 -3.01 -4.45
CA PHE A 447 -30.98 -2.16 -3.34
C PHE A 447 -31.51 -0.80 -3.79
N LEU A 448 -31.05 -0.28 -4.91
CA LEU A 448 -31.51 1.00 -5.43
C LEU A 448 -33.01 0.99 -5.72
N TYR A 449 -33.53 -0.10 -6.26
CA TYR A 449 -34.93 -0.21 -6.63
C TYR A 449 -35.89 -0.19 -5.42
N GLY A 450 -35.38 -0.53 -4.21
CA GLY A 450 -36.14 -0.43 -2.99
C GLY A 450 -36.15 0.96 -2.34
N TYR A 451 -35.19 1.82 -2.66
CA TYR A 451 -35.00 3.13 -2.05
C TYR A 451 -35.28 4.32 -2.96
N LEU A 452 -35.34 4.07 -4.27
CA LEU A 452 -35.67 5.10 -5.26
C LEU A 452 -37.19 5.29 -5.38
N PRO A 453 -37.65 6.45 -5.86
CA PRO A 453 -39.06 6.65 -6.13
C PRO A 453 -39.66 5.60 -7.09
N GLU A 454 -40.96 5.33 -6.99
CA GLU A 454 -41.68 4.32 -7.79
C GLU A 454 -41.52 4.49 -9.29
N TRP A 455 -41.24 5.72 -9.78
CA TRP A 455 -41.01 5.99 -11.20
C TRP A 455 -39.66 5.50 -11.70
N PHE A 456 -38.75 5.09 -10.81
CA PHE A 456 -37.48 4.48 -11.17
C PHE A 456 -37.67 2.98 -11.37
N ASP A 457 -38.14 2.61 -12.53
CA ASP A 457 -38.49 1.23 -12.87
C ASP A 457 -37.27 0.47 -13.42
N ARG A 458 -36.98 -0.70 -12.81
CA ARG A 458 -35.94 -1.63 -13.26
C ARG A 458 -36.14 -2.06 -14.72
N ALA A 459 -37.38 -2.31 -15.14
CA ALA A 459 -37.68 -2.72 -16.51
C ALA A 459 -37.36 -1.60 -17.51
N ALA A 460 -37.56 -0.34 -17.12
CA ALA A 460 -37.19 0.80 -17.95
C ALA A 460 -35.68 0.93 -18.14
N HIS A 461 -34.87 0.55 -17.12
CA HIS A 461 -33.42 0.53 -17.20
C HIS A 461 -32.88 -0.68 -17.99
N ALA A 462 -33.62 -1.76 -18.06
CA ALA A 462 -33.25 -2.92 -18.86
C ALA A 462 -33.36 -2.67 -20.36
N ASP A 463 -34.19 -1.69 -20.78
CA ASP A 463 -34.33 -1.29 -22.18
C ASP A 463 -33.15 -0.39 -22.61
N PRO A 464 -32.27 -0.84 -23.53
CA PRO A 464 -31.15 -0.02 -24.00
C PRO A 464 -31.55 1.34 -24.56
N ALA A 465 -32.77 1.45 -25.12
CA ALA A 465 -33.32 2.71 -25.64
C ALA A 465 -33.75 3.69 -24.53
N ARG A 466 -34.00 3.17 -23.33
CA ARG A 466 -34.42 3.93 -22.15
C ARG A 466 -33.31 4.02 -21.10
N ARG A 467 -32.14 3.46 -21.37
CA ARG A 467 -30.97 3.61 -20.49
C ARG A 467 -30.68 5.08 -20.36
N ASP A 468 -30.93 5.61 -19.19
CA ASP A 468 -30.74 7.02 -18.88
C ASP A 468 -29.27 7.35 -18.61
N TYR A 469 -28.42 7.09 -19.60
CA TYR A 469 -27.15 7.82 -19.72
C TYR A 469 -27.38 9.34 -19.80
N ALA A 470 -28.60 9.69 -19.99
CA ALA A 470 -29.13 11.02 -20.21
C ALA A 470 -29.16 11.86 -18.94
N GLU A 471 -29.30 11.28 -17.76
CA GLU A 471 -29.24 12.07 -16.52
C GLU A 471 -27.86 12.67 -16.30
N VAL A 472 -26.83 12.04 -16.86
CA VAL A 472 -25.47 12.61 -16.86
C VAL A 472 -25.28 13.67 -17.93
N GLY A 473 -26.11 13.69 -18.95
CA GLY A 473 -25.82 14.47 -20.16
C GLY A 473 -26.92 15.33 -20.77
N GLN A 474 -28.18 15.24 -20.36
CA GLN A 474 -29.24 16.00 -21.05
C GLN A 474 -29.38 17.44 -20.59
N SER A 475 -29.07 17.77 -19.36
CA SER A 475 -29.11 19.15 -18.85
C SER A 475 -27.79 19.90 -19.04
N ASP A 476 -26.68 19.18 -19.07
CA ASP A 476 -25.37 19.75 -19.25
C ASP A 476 -24.78 19.26 -20.58
N ARG A 477 -24.48 20.13 -21.50
CA ARG A 477 -23.91 19.87 -22.84
C ARG A 477 -22.69 18.95 -22.83
N PHE A 478 -22.11 18.62 -21.68
CA PHE A 478 -20.83 17.96 -21.51
C PHE A 478 -20.81 16.85 -20.45
N CYS A 479 -21.95 16.28 -20.12
CA CYS A 479 -22.02 15.14 -19.20
C CYS A 479 -21.36 15.37 -17.81
N GLY A 480 -21.28 16.62 -17.35
CA GLY A 480 -20.67 16.94 -16.08
C GLY A 480 -19.13 16.79 -16.02
N LEU A 481 -18.47 16.59 -17.15
CA LEU A 481 -17.01 16.49 -17.25
C LEU A 481 -16.29 17.81 -17.50
N ASP A 482 -17.01 18.91 -17.59
CA ASP A 482 -16.49 20.22 -18.01
C ASP A 482 -15.35 20.73 -17.12
N GLY A 483 -15.31 20.33 -15.85
CA GLY A 483 -14.27 20.73 -14.91
C GLY A 483 -13.03 19.84 -14.92
N THR A 484 -13.01 18.79 -15.74
CA THR A 484 -11.85 17.91 -15.89
C THR A 484 -11.07 18.23 -17.16
N PRO A 485 -9.73 17.99 -17.21
CA PRO A 485 -8.96 18.15 -18.45
C PRO A 485 -9.56 17.34 -19.60
N ARG A 486 -10.04 16.12 -19.34
CA ARG A 486 -10.70 15.28 -20.36
C ARG A 486 -12.03 15.88 -20.82
N GLY A 487 -12.83 16.40 -19.89
CA GLY A 487 -14.09 17.06 -20.19
C GLY A 487 -13.87 18.33 -21.03
N LEU A 488 -12.90 19.14 -20.68
CA LEU A 488 -12.51 20.34 -21.43
C LEU A 488 -12.07 19.99 -22.86
N VAL A 489 -11.24 18.95 -23.03
CA VAL A 489 -10.82 18.45 -24.35
C VAL A 489 -12.04 17.95 -25.15
N ALA A 490 -12.93 17.18 -24.51
CA ALA A 490 -14.15 16.69 -25.17
C ALA A 490 -15.07 17.84 -25.58
N ALA A 491 -15.28 18.80 -24.69
CA ALA A 491 -16.07 20.01 -24.96
C ALA A 491 -15.50 20.81 -26.12
N ALA A 492 -14.22 21.08 -26.10
CA ALA A 492 -13.57 21.83 -27.18
C ALA A 492 -13.65 21.10 -28.54
N ARG A 493 -13.50 19.77 -28.57
CA ARG A 493 -13.66 18.95 -29.77
C ARG A 493 -15.10 18.98 -30.31
N VAL A 494 -16.10 18.89 -29.44
CA VAL A 494 -17.50 18.97 -29.80
C VAL A 494 -17.84 20.36 -30.37
N THR A 495 -17.33 21.42 -29.74
CA THR A 495 -17.51 22.80 -30.22
C THR A 495 -16.87 22.96 -31.60
N LEU A 496 -15.64 22.49 -31.82
CA LEU A 496 -15.01 22.54 -33.14
C LEU A 496 -15.77 21.75 -34.23
N ALA A 497 -16.42 20.65 -33.84
CA ALA A 497 -17.21 19.85 -34.81
C ALA A 497 -18.57 20.45 -35.16
N ARG A 498 -19.15 21.27 -34.26
CA ARG A 498 -20.52 21.82 -34.42
C ARG A 498 -20.54 23.25 -34.89
N GLU A 499 -19.55 24.04 -34.49
CA GLU A 499 -19.51 25.46 -34.81
C GLU A 499 -18.82 25.72 -36.13
N PRO A 500 -19.26 26.74 -36.89
CA PRO A 500 -18.62 27.12 -38.15
C PRO A 500 -17.16 27.50 -37.93
N ALA A 501 -16.31 27.08 -38.85
CA ALA A 501 -14.89 27.40 -38.80
C ALA A 501 -14.67 28.93 -38.76
N GLY A 502 -13.91 29.41 -37.77
CA GLY A 502 -13.62 30.83 -37.57
C GLY A 502 -14.66 31.61 -36.76
N SER A 503 -15.71 30.94 -36.21
CA SER A 503 -16.58 31.55 -35.21
C SER A 503 -15.80 31.84 -33.91
N PRO A 504 -16.22 32.78 -33.05
CA PRO A 504 -15.59 33.03 -31.77
C PRO A 504 -15.47 31.74 -30.93
N ALA A 505 -16.55 30.96 -30.83
CA ALA A 505 -16.58 29.71 -30.10
C ALA A 505 -15.60 28.65 -30.64
N SER A 506 -15.47 28.57 -31.99
CA SER A 506 -14.49 27.67 -32.61
C SER A 506 -13.04 28.10 -32.34
N ARG A 507 -12.75 29.39 -32.29
CA ARG A 507 -11.42 29.91 -31.95
C ARG A 507 -11.08 29.64 -30.51
N ASP A 508 -11.99 29.94 -29.58
CA ASP A 508 -11.81 29.68 -28.14
C ASP A 508 -11.59 28.19 -27.85
N ALA A 509 -12.34 27.32 -28.55
CA ALA A 509 -12.16 25.87 -28.43
C ALA A 509 -10.80 25.39 -28.96
N ALA A 510 -10.32 25.97 -30.07
CA ALA A 510 -9.00 25.66 -30.63
C ALA A 510 -7.88 26.11 -29.70
N ASP A 511 -8.01 27.28 -29.07
CA ASP A 511 -7.03 27.81 -28.14
C ASP A 511 -7.03 27.02 -26.83
N ALA A 512 -8.20 26.58 -26.33
CA ALA A 512 -8.29 25.68 -25.20
C ALA A 512 -7.57 24.34 -25.45
N LEU A 513 -7.72 23.75 -26.63
CA LEU A 513 -7.00 22.51 -27.00
C LEU A 513 -5.49 22.71 -27.11
N ARG A 514 -5.02 23.88 -27.56
CA ARG A 514 -3.58 24.21 -27.60
C ARG A 514 -2.97 24.35 -26.22
N LEU A 515 -3.74 24.90 -25.26
CA LEU A 515 -3.31 25.04 -23.88
C LEU A 515 -3.28 23.73 -23.10
N LEU A 516 -4.06 22.74 -23.52
CA LEU A 516 -4.22 21.42 -22.87
C LEU A 516 -3.39 20.32 -23.55
N ALA A 517 -2.77 20.59 -24.68
CA ALA A 517 -1.86 19.69 -25.41
C ALA A 517 -0.41 19.82 -24.90
#